data_501c6daef6a0b54181615d690ee4b4e2
#
_entry.id   501c6daef6a0b54181615d690ee4b4e2
#
_cell.length_a   1.000
_cell.length_b   1.000
_cell.length_c   1.000
_cell.angle_alpha   90.00
_cell.angle_beta   90.00
_cell.angle_gamma   90.00
#
_symmetry.space_group_name_H-M   'P 1'
#
loop_
_entity.id
_entity.type
_entity.pdbx_description
1 polymer ?
#
loop_
_entity_poly.entity_id
_entity_poly.type
_entity_poly.pdbx_seq_one_letter_code
_entity_poly.pdbx_strand_id
1 'polypeptide(L)'
;MVVRTYPYAFHIALDGNGLNGLEGRAGVCLFHYDPATGDHAYKITYFGGASGGHAPNVDPTRRIGFLGNTGQHLLFYNLATLEEADRVSTLRFEVPDTTIKGSTHLVWLDDTQFVTSIGEHLWKFDVNRLTKAEQVAPHQLKVPHAMKATASGRYIVYGGMDHPSRGEAREVGILDTVTGNVRRVELPTTCWHLVCHPVLDVFYAVSFRVHPGDGRDWQHWGMAWLRQYAYEIDAEDGRILRHWAADRDVPAHINSDITISDSELIFCTGGSHTVILVDLATLSHHRIIDEHPGVLDGLSRSRESAATVIDTFARANVFSNSNLYADSLRISRGALLDGIYASQLSADQTLLFTANRGQNHITIYDYPSLELRHRIVMPELQELDPRVGALSDPRLGFHHSHLVSPITPSTPITPSTQSTQSTQSTQSTQSTRITGGDS
;
A
#
# COMPACT_ATOMS: atom_id res chain seq x y z
N MET A 1 -2.62 -19.98 -33.49
CA MET A 1 -3.00 -18.82 -32.68
C MET A 1 -1.73 -18.39 -31.94
N VAL A 2 -1.18 -17.23 -32.28
CA VAL A 2 0.01 -16.71 -31.55
C VAL A 2 -0.50 -16.27 -30.18
N VAL A 3 -0.05 -16.92 -29.13
CA VAL A 3 -0.32 -16.47 -27.75
C VAL A 3 0.44 -15.16 -27.60
N ARG A 4 -0.31 -14.06 -27.53
CA ARG A 4 0.29 -12.74 -27.34
C ARG A 4 0.76 -12.64 -25.88
N THR A 5 2.03 -12.38 -25.69
CA THR A 5 2.61 -12.12 -24.35
C THR A 5 2.70 -10.62 -24.13
N TYR A 6 2.12 -10.15 -23.04
CA TYR A 6 2.20 -8.77 -22.61
C TYR A 6 3.38 -8.60 -21.64
N PRO A 7 4.19 -7.54 -21.77
CA PRO A 7 5.33 -7.34 -20.87
C PRO A 7 4.92 -6.93 -19.47
N TYR A 8 3.77 -6.30 -19.28
CA TYR A 8 3.28 -5.85 -17.97
C TYR A 8 1.99 -6.57 -17.59
N ALA A 9 1.91 -6.98 -16.34
CA ALA A 9 0.71 -7.56 -15.75
C ALA A 9 0.41 -6.87 -14.41
N PHE A 10 -0.63 -6.06 -14.39
CA PHE A 10 -1.06 -5.31 -13.22
C PHE A 10 -2.18 -6.08 -12.53
N HIS A 11 -1.87 -6.65 -11.37
CA HIS A 11 -2.79 -7.39 -10.51
C HIS A 11 -3.42 -6.41 -9.54
N ILE A 12 -4.73 -6.30 -9.54
CA ILE A 12 -5.47 -5.40 -8.67
C ILE A 12 -6.47 -6.24 -7.88
N ALA A 13 -6.42 -6.16 -6.55
CA ALA A 13 -7.45 -6.78 -5.73
C ALA A 13 -8.78 -6.07 -5.91
N LEU A 14 -9.85 -6.82 -5.85
CA LEU A 14 -11.22 -6.34 -5.88
C LEU A 14 -11.86 -6.61 -4.53
N ASP A 15 -12.44 -5.56 -3.97
CA ASP A 15 -13.11 -5.64 -2.68
C ASP A 15 -14.52 -6.22 -2.86
N GLY A 16 -14.74 -7.39 -2.29
CA GLY A 16 -16.03 -8.07 -2.30
C GLY A 16 -16.87 -7.82 -1.05
N ASN A 17 -16.52 -6.83 -0.25
CA ASN A 17 -17.10 -6.60 1.09
C ASN A 17 -18.34 -5.69 1.06
N GLY A 18 -19.17 -5.84 0.06
CA GLY A 18 -20.42 -5.10 -0.10
C GLY A 18 -20.28 -3.72 -0.74
N LEU A 19 -19.06 -3.21 -0.95
CA LEU A 19 -18.83 -1.92 -1.60
C LEU A 19 -19.27 -1.91 -3.07
N ASN A 20 -19.21 -3.06 -3.71
CA ASN A 20 -19.65 -3.28 -5.09
C ASN A 20 -20.85 -4.25 -5.19
N GLY A 21 -21.53 -4.52 -4.09
CA GLY A 21 -22.68 -5.43 -4.04
C GLY A 21 -22.35 -6.92 -4.12
N LEU A 22 -21.05 -7.29 -4.01
CA LEU A 22 -20.57 -8.69 -4.07
C LEU A 22 -20.11 -9.18 -2.69
N GLU A 23 -20.96 -9.05 -1.69
CA GLU A 23 -20.64 -9.50 -0.32
C GLU A 23 -20.11 -10.93 -0.27
N GLY A 24 -19.00 -11.12 0.47
CA GLY A 24 -18.35 -12.42 0.60
C GLY A 24 -17.61 -12.90 -0.64
N ARG A 25 -17.28 -12.00 -1.58
CA ARG A 25 -16.51 -12.32 -2.79
C ARG A 25 -15.40 -11.32 -2.99
N ALA A 26 -14.20 -11.65 -2.54
CA ALA A 26 -13.00 -10.95 -2.97
C ALA A 26 -12.57 -11.45 -4.36
N GLY A 27 -11.92 -10.61 -5.13
CA GLY A 27 -11.49 -10.95 -6.49
C GLY A 27 -10.17 -10.35 -6.89
N VAL A 28 -9.74 -10.66 -8.09
CA VAL A 28 -8.56 -10.11 -8.75
C VAL A 28 -8.92 -9.67 -10.16
N CYS A 29 -8.53 -8.45 -10.51
CA CYS A 29 -8.44 -7.98 -11.88
C CYS A 29 -6.99 -8.11 -12.32
N LEU A 30 -6.72 -8.93 -13.34
CA LEU A 30 -5.44 -9.01 -14.01
C LEU A 30 -5.52 -8.19 -15.30
N PHE A 31 -4.82 -7.08 -15.32
CA PHE A 31 -4.74 -6.18 -16.45
C PHE A 31 -3.37 -6.29 -17.11
N HIS A 32 -3.36 -6.69 -18.38
CA HIS A 32 -2.17 -6.80 -19.22
C HIS A 32 -1.99 -5.58 -20.09
N TYR A 33 -0.74 -5.16 -20.28
CA TYR A 33 -0.43 -3.99 -21.09
C TYR A 33 0.87 -4.15 -21.89
N ASP A 34 0.86 -3.67 -23.14
CA ASP A 34 2.01 -3.57 -24.01
C ASP A 34 2.28 -2.09 -24.36
N PRO A 35 3.32 -1.46 -23.81
CA PRO A 35 3.59 -0.04 -24.07
C PRO A 35 4.05 0.27 -25.49
N ALA A 36 4.55 -0.73 -26.21
CA ALA A 36 5.00 -0.53 -27.60
C ALA A 36 3.83 -0.36 -28.56
N THR A 37 2.70 -1.00 -28.29
CA THR A 37 1.52 -0.96 -29.16
C THR A 37 0.32 -0.23 -28.53
N GLY A 38 0.32 -0.05 -27.21
CA GLY A 38 -0.83 0.44 -26.45
C GLY A 38 -1.92 -0.62 -26.25
N ASP A 39 -1.69 -1.84 -26.72
CA ASP A 39 -2.66 -2.92 -26.57
C ASP A 39 -2.76 -3.39 -25.14
N HIS A 40 -3.95 -3.74 -24.75
CA HIS A 40 -4.26 -4.26 -23.43
C HIS A 40 -5.28 -5.37 -23.47
N ALA A 41 -5.30 -6.17 -22.40
CA ALA A 41 -6.31 -7.18 -22.14
C ALA A 41 -6.52 -7.30 -20.63
N TYR A 42 -7.67 -7.75 -20.21
CA TYR A 42 -7.93 -8.00 -18.79
C TYR A 42 -8.71 -9.29 -18.56
N LYS A 43 -8.54 -9.84 -17.38
CA LYS A 43 -9.34 -10.94 -16.86
C LYS A 43 -9.72 -10.66 -15.42
N ILE A 44 -10.97 -10.95 -15.06
CA ILE A 44 -11.48 -10.72 -13.71
C ILE A 44 -12.02 -12.04 -13.16
N THR A 45 -11.67 -12.32 -11.90
CA THR A 45 -12.15 -13.52 -11.19
C THR A 45 -12.51 -13.13 -9.76
N TYR A 46 -13.67 -13.64 -9.29
CA TYR A 46 -14.09 -13.54 -7.90
C TYR A 46 -14.06 -14.93 -7.25
N PHE A 47 -13.59 -14.97 -6.00
CA PHE A 47 -13.42 -16.20 -5.23
C PHE A 47 -14.53 -16.33 -4.19
N GLY A 48 -15.36 -17.37 -4.33
CA GLY A 48 -16.47 -17.61 -3.41
C GLY A 48 -16.01 -17.80 -1.95
N GLY A 49 -16.71 -17.18 -1.02
CA GLY A 49 -16.39 -17.25 0.41
C GLY A 49 -15.16 -16.45 0.84
N ALA A 50 -14.51 -15.73 -0.07
CA ALA A 50 -13.50 -14.73 0.25
C ALA A 50 -14.17 -13.37 0.42
N SER A 51 -13.76 -12.58 1.41
CA SER A 51 -14.31 -11.26 1.69
C SER A 51 -13.21 -10.26 1.99
N GLY A 52 -13.46 -8.97 1.69
CA GLY A 52 -12.50 -7.90 1.92
C GLY A 52 -11.20 -8.13 1.19
N GLY A 53 -11.27 -8.29 -0.14
CA GLY A 53 -10.11 -8.43 -1.02
C GLY A 53 -9.16 -7.25 -0.80
N HIS A 54 -7.87 -7.56 -0.53
CA HIS A 54 -6.97 -6.56 0.00
C HIS A 54 -5.77 -6.36 -0.90
N ALA A 55 -4.68 -7.08 -0.67
CA ALA A 55 -3.47 -6.93 -1.46
C ALA A 55 -3.17 -8.20 -2.26
N PRO A 56 -3.05 -8.12 -3.58
CA PRO A 56 -2.49 -9.21 -4.35
C PRO A 56 -0.97 -9.20 -4.15
N ASN A 57 -0.38 -10.38 -4.11
CA ASN A 57 1.06 -10.55 -4.08
C ASN A 57 1.44 -11.75 -4.94
N VAL A 58 2.49 -11.60 -5.72
CA VAL A 58 2.91 -12.63 -6.68
C VAL A 58 4.20 -13.27 -6.19
N ASP A 59 4.29 -14.60 -6.27
CA ASP A 59 5.49 -15.33 -5.92
C ASP A 59 6.67 -14.94 -6.84
N PRO A 60 7.94 -15.06 -6.38
CA PRO A 60 9.09 -14.67 -7.18
C PRO A 60 9.20 -15.43 -8.50
N THR A 61 8.70 -16.67 -8.55
CA THR A 61 8.69 -17.50 -9.77
C THR A 61 7.54 -17.16 -10.73
N ARG A 62 6.64 -16.25 -10.34
CA ARG A 62 5.50 -15.76 -11.13
C ARG A 62 4.53 -16.85 -11.57
N ARG A 63 4.25 -17.81 -10.72
CA ARG A 63 3.28 -18.89 -10.98
C ARG A 63 2.01 -18.77 -10.17
N ILE A 64 2.14 -18.29 -8.95
CA ILE A 64 1.08 -18.22 -7.96
C ILE A 64 0.91 -16.78 -7.47
N GLY A 65 -0.33 -16.34 -7.41
CA GLY A 65 -0.73 -15.12 -6.73
C GLY A 65 -1.36 -15.43 -5.39
N PHE A 66 -1.08 -14.61 -4.38
CA PHE A 66 -1.82 -14.55 -3.14
C PHE A 66 -2.82 -13.41 -3.22
N LEU A 67 -4.05 -13.64 -2.76
CA LEU A 67 -5.02 -12.58 -2.54
C LEU A 67 -5.23 -12.38 -1.04
N GLY A 68 -4.73 -11.27 -0.52
CA GLY A 68 -5.02 -10.82 0.83
C GLY A 68 -6.50 -10.62 1.03
N ASN A 69 -7.02 -11.05 2.17
CA ASN A 69 -8.44 -10.93 2.48
C ASN A 69 -8.70 -10.94 3.98
N THR A 70 -9.89 -10.50 4.37
CA THR A 70 -10.32 -10.49 5.78
C THR A 70 -11.08 -11.76 6.19
N GLY A 71 -11.34 -12.66 5.25
CA GLY A 71 -12.01 -13.93 5.47
C GLY A 71 -11.14 -14.93 6.23
N GLN A 72 -11.71 -16.08 6.60
CA GLN A 72 -11.08 -17.08 7.46
C GLN A 72 -10.11 -18.02 6.73
N HIS A 73 -9.32 -17.48 5.76
CA HIS A 73 -8.39 -18.29 4.98
C HIS A 73 -7.28 -17.47 4.31
N LEU A 74 -6.19 -18.15 3.97
CA LEU A 74 -5.21 -17.70 2.99
C LEU A 74 -5.66 -18.22 1.63
N LEU A 75 -5.69 -17.36 0.62
CA LEU A 75 -6.16 -17.67 -0.72
C LEU A 75 -5.04 -17.51 -1.74
N PHE A 76 -4.81 -18.56 -2.53
CA PHE A 76 -3.84 -18.54 -3.62
C PHE A 76 -4.54 -18.83 -4.95
N TYR A 77 -4.07 -18.19 -6.02
CA TYR A 77 -4.59 -18.35 -7.36
C TYR A 77 -3.48 -18.57 -8.39
N ASN A 78 -3.77 -19.30 -9.44
CA ASN A 78 -2.85 -19.51 -10.56
C ASN A 78 -2.81 -18.26 -11.44
N LEU A 79 -1.62 -17.73 -11.71
CA LEU A 79 -1.46 -16.49 -12.48
C LEU A 79 -1.89 -16.63 -13.95
N ALA A 80 -1.75 -17.81 -14.55
CA ALA A 80 -2.12 -18.01 -15.95
C ALA A 80 -3.63 -18.17 -16.14
N THR A 81 -4.31 -18.86 -15.21
CA THR A 81 -5.74 -19.17 -15.34
C THR A 81 -6.64 -18.31 -14.47
N LEU A 82 -6.10 -17.63 -13.46
CA LEU A 82 -6.82 -16.96 -12.36
C LEU A 82 -7.82 -17.86 -11.61
N GLU A 83 -7.63 -19.16 -11.69
CA GLU A 83 -8.38 -20.12 -10.91
C GLU A 83 -7.77 -20.25 -9.52
N GLU A 84 -8.60 -20.59 -8.52
CA GLU A 84 -8.11 -20.90 -7.19
C GLU A 84 -7.11 -22.05 -7.25
N ALA A 85 -5.89 -21.81 -6.79
CA ALA A 85 -4.83 -22.80 -6.75
C ALA A 85 -4.83 -23.57 -5.41
N ASP A 86 -5.00 -22.85 -4.30
CA ASP A 86 -5.07 -23.42 -2.97
C ASP A 86 -5.77 -22.46 -1.97
N ARG A 87 -6.30 -23.04 -0.89
CA ARG A 87 -6.97 -22.31 0.18
C ARG A 87 -6.69 -22.97 1.54
N VAL A 88 -6.13 -22.21 2.44
CA VAL A 88 -5.80 -22.69 3.81
C VAL A 88 -6.70 -22.00 4.83
N SER A 89 -7.44 -22.79 5.61
CA SER A 89 -8.25 -22.26 6.70
C SER A 89 -7.37 -21.69 7.81
N THR A 90 -7.67 -20.46 8.25
CA THR A 90 -7.01 -19.81 9.38
C THR A 90 -7.63 -20.16 10.73
N LEU A 91 -8.76 -20.87 10.75
CA LEU A 91 -9.44 -21.27 12.00
C LEU A 91 -8.58 -22.10 12.95
N ARG A 92 -7.61 -22.83 12.41
CA ARG A 92 -6.66 -23.63 13.21
C ARG A 92 -5.64 -22.83 14.02
N PHE A 93 -5.56 -21.52 13.82
CA PHE A 93 -4.55 -20.64 14.43
C PHE A 93 -5.08 -19.84 15.63
N GLU A 94 -6.24 -20.21 16.19
CA GLU A 94 -6.84 -19.54 17.35
C GLU A 94 -6.94 -18.02 17.19
N VAL A 95 -7.55 -17.58 16.09
CA VAL A 95 -7.66 -16.16 15.75
C VAL A 95 -8.69 -15.48 16.65
N PRO A 96 -8.30 -14.49 17.48
CA PRO A 96 -9.24 -13.75 18.33
C PRO A 96 -10.28 -12.99 17.50
N ASP A 97 -11.46 -12.76 18.08
CA ASP A 97 -12.51 -11.95 17.45
C ASP A 97 -12.13 -10.47 17.29
N THR A 98 -11.10 -10.05 18.01
CA THR A 98 -10.56 -8.68 18.00
C THR A 98 -9.51 -8.44 16.94
N THR A 99 -9.36 -9.32 15.97
CA THR A 99 -8.40 -9.18 14.85
C THR A 99 -9.02 -9.66 13.54
N ILE A 100 -8.26 -9.52 12.45
CA ILE A 100 -8.67 -10.02 11.13
C ILE A 100 -8.61 -11.54 11.15
N LYS A 101 -9.64 -12.19 10.60
CA LYS A 101 -9.73 -13.66 10.56
C LYS A 101 -8.79 -14.29 9.53
N GLY A 102 -8.48 -13.57 8.43
CA GLY A 102 -7.55 -13.98 7.39
C GLY A 102 -6.19 -13.34 7.53
N SER A 103 -5.60 -13.05 6.38
CA SER A 103 -4.40 -12.23 6.26
C SER A 103 -4.53 -11.29 5.08
N THR A 104 -4.17 -10.03 5.29
CA THR A 104 -4.26 -8.99 4.25
C THR A 104 -3.02 -8.91 3.37
N HIS A 105 -1.86 -9.31 3.90
CA HIS A 105 -0.57 -9.20 3.21
C HIS A 105 0.34 -10.37 3.57
N LEU A 106 1.28 -10.67 2.67
CA LEU A 106 2.41 -11.55 2.94
C LEU A 106 3.71 -10.97 2.35
N VAL A 107 4.82 -11.53 2.79
CA VAL A 107 6.16 -11.27 2.26
C VAL A 107 6.79 -12.58 1.85
N TRP A 108 7.22 -12.69 0.61
CA TRP A 108 8.04 -13.80 0.13
C TRP A 108 9.46 -13.65 0.65
N LEU A 109 10.00 -14.71 1.23
CA LEU A 109 11.40 -14.81 1.67
C LEU A 109 12.29 -15.36 0.56
N ASP A 110 11.75 -16.29 -0.21
CA ASP A 110 12.36 -16.94 -1.36
C ASP A 110 11.28 -17.43 -2.32
N ASP A 111 11.62 -18.31 -3.26
CA ASP A 111 10.71 -18.85 -4.27
C ASP A 111 9.57 -19.70 -3.70
N THR A 112 9.67 -20.15 -2.45
CA THR A 112 8.73 -21.09 -1.83
C THR A 112 8.25 -20.66 -0.45
N GLN A 113 9.02 -19.86 0.27
CA GLN A 113 8.72 -19.47 1.65
C GLN A 113 8.19 -18.05 1.73
N PHE A 114 7.21 -17.86 2.60
CA PHE A 114 6.66 -16.54 2.89
C PHE A 114 6.33 -16.39 4.37
N VAL A 115 6.26 -15.14 4.82
CA VAL A 115 5.76 -14.75 6.15
C VAL A 115 4.47 -13.97 6.00
N THR A 116 3.52 -14.23 6.87
CA THR A 116 2.26 -13.51 6.98
C THR A 116 1.81 -13.41 8.43
N SER A 117 0.87 -12.51 8.72
CA SER A 117 0.27 -12.39 10.05
C SER A 117 -1.06 -13.13 10.11
N ILE A 118 -1.27 -13.94 11.14
CA ILE A 118 -2.55 -14.58 11.46
C ILE A 118 -2.75 -14.51 12.97
N GLY A 119 -3.88 -13.97 13.39
CA GLY A 119 -4.17 -13.76 14.80
C GLY A 119 -3.13 -12.87 15.47
N GLU A 120 -2.52 -13.33 16.54
CA GLU A 120 -1.54 -12.58 17.33
C GLU A 120 -0.08 -12.81 16.91
N HIS A 121 0.16 -13.60 15.85
CA HIS A 121 1.51 -14.04 15.48
C HIS A 121 1.84 -13.84 14.01
N LEU A 122 3.13 -13.76 13.76
CA LEU A 122 3.74 -13.91 12.46
C LEU A 122 4.00 -15.41 12.22
N TRP A 123 3.64 -15.89 11.05
CA TRP A 123 3.75 -17.27 10.65
C TRP A 123 4.53 -17.40 9.36
N LYS A 124 5.44 -18.37 9.32
CA LYS A 124 6.18 -18.75 8.12
C LYS A 124 5.55 -20.01 7.50
N PHE A 125 5.39 -20.00 6.20
CA PHE A 125 4.85 -21.09 5.40
C PHE A 125 5.80 -21.44 4.26
N ASP A 126 5.67 -22.68 3.81
CA ASP A 126 6.18 -23.14 2.51
C ASP A 126 4.96 -23.35 1.58
N VAL A 127 4.94 -22.70 0.42
CA VAL A 127 3.83 -22.76 -0.54
C VAL A 127 3.55 -24.18 -1.04
N ASN A 128 4.57 -25.04 -1.05
CA ASN A 128 4.42 -26.46 -1.41
C ASN A 128 3.85 -27.32 -0.27
N ARG A 129 3.72 -26.75 0.94
CA ARG A 129 3.27 -27.45 2.15
C ARG A 129 2.43 -26.55 3.06
N LEU A 130 1.44 -25.88 2.50
CA LEU A 130 0.62 -24.88 3.19
C LEU A 130 -0.10 -25.38 4.47
N THR A 131 -0.21 -26.73 4.62
CA THR A 131 -0.74 -27.33 5.85
C THR A 131 0.24 -27.25 7.04
N LYS A 132 1.52 -26.99 6.78
CA LYS A 132 2.56 -26.81 7.81
C LYS A 132 2.92 -25.35 7.93
N ALA A 133 2.79 -24.82 9.12
CA ALA A 133 3.16 -23.45 9.46
C ALA A 133 4.13 -23.46 10.65
N GLU A 134 5.10 -22.59 10.61
CA GLU A 134 6.02 -22.31 11.71
C GLU A 134 5.67 -20.97 12.34
N GLN A 135 5.41 -20.96 13.63
CA GLN A 135 5.21 -19.72 14.35
C GLN A 135 6.56 -19.02 14.53
N VAL A 136 6.68 -17.80 14.02
CA VAL A 136 7.92 -17.02 14.06
C VAL A 136 8.01 -16.22 15.35
N ALA A 137 7.05 -15.34 15.59
CA ALA A 137 7.03 -14.46 16.76
C ALA A 137 5.64 -13.84 16.96
N PRO A 138 5.30 -13.34 18.16
CA PRO A 138 4.19 -12.43 18.35
C PRO A 138 4.44 -11.12 17.56
N HIS A 139 3.43 -10.62 16.83
CA HIS A 139 3.61 -9.41 16.02
C HIS A 139 3.64 -8.11 16.82
N GLN A 140 3.18 -8.11 18.07
CA GLN A 140 3.17 -6.99 19.02
C GLN A 140 2.34 -5.75 18.60
N LEU A 141 1.64 -5.77 17.49
CA LEU A 141 0.76 -4.69 17.05
C LEU A 141 -0.70 -4.99 17.39
N LYS A 142 -1.57 -3.98 17.27
CA LYS A 142 -3.02 -4.17 17.44
C LYS A 142 -3.57 -5.10 16.36
N VAL A 143 -3.34 -4.75 15.11
CA VAL A 143 -3.64 -5.60 13.94
C VAL A 143 -2.56 -5.33 12.89
N PRO A 144 -1.75 -6.30 12.49
CA PRO A 144 -0.79 -6.13 11.41
C PRO A 144 -1.49 -5.90 10.08
N HIS A 145 -0.87 -5.08 9.24
CA HIS A 145 -1.40 -4.76 7.91
C HIS A 145 -0.32 -4.95 6.82
N ALA A 146 0.01 -3.92 6.05
CA ALA A 146 0.99 -4.03 4.97
C ALA A 146 2.32 -4.59 5.48
N MET A 147 2.92 -5.51 4.72
CA MET A 147 4.20 -6.15 5.07
C MET A 147 5.16 -6.08 3.89
N LYS A 148 6.42 -5.76 4.17
CA LYS A 148 7.51 -5.71 3.18
C LYS A 148 8.82 -6.21 3.78
N ALA A 149 9.68 -6.82 2.95
CA ALA A 149 11.08 -7.08 3.32
C ALA A 149 11.93 -5.87 2.96
N THR A 150 12.94 -5.56 3.77
CA THR A 150 13.95 -4.55 3.45
C THR A 150 14.93 -5.05 2.38
N ALA A 151 15.75 -4.15 1.86
CA ALA A 151 16.69 -4.44 0.76
C ALA A 151 17.62 -5.61 1.04
N SER A 152 18.13 -5.76 2.28
CA SER A 152 18.94 -6.90 2.67
C SER A 152 18.15 -8.21 2.87
N GLY A 153 16.83 -8.14 2.97
CA GLY A 153 15.98 -9.25 3.39
C GLY A 153 16.06 -9.61 4.88
N ARG A 154 16.94 -8.91 5.64
CA ARG A 154 17.08 -9.16 7.07
C ARG A 154 15.88 -8.76 7.90
N TYR A 155 15.23 -7.67 7.52
CA TYR A 155 14.09 -7.16 8.27
C TYR A 155 12.79 -7.31 7.47
N ILE A 156 11.74 -7.75 8.17
CA ILE A 156 10.37 -7.65 7.68
C ILE A 156 9.69 -6.54 8.47
N VAL A 157 9.23 -5.52 7.76
CA VAL A 157 8.52 -4.38 8.34
C VAL A 157 7.03 -4.46 8.04
N TYR A 158 6.18 -4.06 8.99
CA TYR A 158 4.74 -4.14 8.81
C TYR A 158 4.01 -3.01 9.53
N GLY A 159 2.97 -2.51 8.88
CA GLY A 159 2.10 -1.45 9.41
C GLY A 159 1.11 -1.97 10.43
N GLY A 160 0.59 -1.06 11.25
CA GLY A 160 -0.50 -1.33 12.18
C GLY A 160 -1.82 -0.79 11.67
N MET A 161 -2.85 -1.62 11.65
CA MET A 161 -4.21 -1.23 11.29
C MET A 161 -5.05 -0.97 12.53
N ASP A 162 -5.88 0.06 12.46
CA ASP A 162 -6.88 0.34 13.48
C ASP A 162 -7.92 -0.79 13.57
N HIS A 163 -8.42 -1.01 14.76
CA HIS A 163 -9.51 -1.96 14.97
C HIS A 163 -10.56 -1.38 15.93
N PRO A 164 -11.86 -1.57 15.66
CA PRO A 164 -12.92 -1.01 16.50
C PRO A 164 -12.80 -1.33 18.00
N SER A 165 -12.38 -2.56 18.33
CA SER A 165 -12.22 -2.99 19.72
C SER A 165 -10.84 -2.74 20.31
N ARG A 166 -9.81 -2.44 19.49
CA ARG A 166 -8.42 -2.22 19.93
C ARG A 166 -7.98 -0.78 19.82
N GLY A 167 -8.77 0.06 19.14
CA GLY A 167 -8.50 1.47 18.91
C GLY A 167 -7.48 1.75 17.81
N GLU A 168 -6.98 2.97 17.74
CA GLU A 168 -6.01 3.43 16.75
C GLU A 168 -4.67 2.72 16.86
N ALA A 169 -4.12 2.30 15.72
CA ALA A 169 -2.80 1.72 15.62
C ALA A 169 -1.79 2.78 15.14
N ARG A 170 -1.11 3.41 16.08
CA ARG A 170 -0.03 4.37 15.83
C ARG A 170 1.32 3.68 15.99
N GLU A 171 1.50 2.60 15.24
CA GLU A 171 2.66 1.74 15.42
C GLU A 171 3.00 1.00 14.13
N VAL A 172 4.28 0.69 13.98
CA VAL A 172 4.79 -0.24 12.98
C VAL A 172 5.64 -1.30 13.67
N GLY A 173 5.72 -2.47 13.07
CA GLY A 173 6.54 -3.58 13.58
C GLY A 173 7.73 -3.84 12.69
N ILE A 174 8.81 -4.32 13.29
CA ILE A 174 10.04 -4.74 12.62
C ILE A 174 10.41 -6.12 13.17
N LEU A 175 10.40 -7.14 12.33
CA LEU A 175 10.92 -8.47 12.63
C LEU A 175 12.35 -8.58 12.08
N ASP A 176 13.33 -8.87 12.93
CA ASP A 176 14.65 -9.31 12.50
C ASP A 176 14.58 -10.82 12.19
N THR A 177 14.71 -11.20 10.93
CA THR A 177 14.57 -12.60 10.47
C THR A 177 15.70 -13.51 10.95
N VAL A 178 16.83 -12.94 11.36
CA VAL A 178 18.00 -13.68 11.85
C VAL A 178 17.83 -14.03 13.33
N THR A 179 17.36 -13.08 14.13
CA THR A 179 17.23 -13.27 15.59
C THR A 179 15.83 -13.70 16.03
N GLY A 180 14.84 -13.53 15.17
CA GLY A 180 13.41 -13.73 15.52
C GLY A 180 12.82 -12.63 16.41
N ASN A 181 13.59 -11.59 16.72
CA ASN A 181 13.13 -10.52 17.58
C ASN A 181 12.18 -9.57 16.84
N VAL A 182 11.13 -9.17 17.52
CA VAL A 182 10.20 -8.16 17.05
C VAL A 182 10.41 -6.87 17.83
N ARG A 183 10.48 -5.75 17.12
CA ARG A 183 10.46 -4.41 17.68
C ARG A 183 9.19 -3.69 17.24
N ARG A 184 8.53 -3.03 18.18
CA ARG A 184 7.43 -2.10 17.93
C ARG A 184 7.96 -0.67 17.95
N VAL A 185 7.61 0.12 16.94
CA VAL A 185 7.94 1.54 16.85
C VAL A 185 6.64 2.33 16.93
N GLU A 186 6.53 3.23 17.89
CA GLU A 186 5.39 4.14 18.02
C GLU A 186 5.56 5.34 17.09
N LEU A 187 4.47 5.72 16.41
CA LEU A 187 4.43 6.83 15.48
C LEU A 187 3.41 7.89 15.94
N PRO A 188 3.61 9.16 15.59
CA PRO A 188 2.64 10.21 15.88
C PRO A 188 1.29 10.01 15.19
N THR A 189 1.26 9.28 14.08
CA THR A 189 0.06 9.05 13.26
C THR A 189 -0.16 7.58 12.99
N THR A 190 -1.37 7.22 12.52
CA THR A 190 -1.67 5.85 12.08
C THR A 190 -1.05 5.57 10.73
N CYS A 191 -0.24 4.53 10.60
CA CYS A 191 0.45 4.15 9.36
C CYS A 191 0.15 2.69 9.00
N TRP A 192 -0.80 2.48 8.09
CA TRP A 192 -1.19 1.14 7.66
C TRP A 192 -0.28 0.60 6.55
N HIS A 193 0.18 1.49 5.68
CA HIS A 193 0.94 1.15 4.48
C HIS A 193 2.38 1.63 4.61
N LEU A 194 3.27 0.84 4.03
CA LEU A 194 4.69 1.10 4.04
C LEU A 194 5.37 0.50 2.79
N VAL A 195 6.54 1.03 2.47
CA VAL A 195 7.41 0.54 1.40
C VAL A 195 8.85 0.63 1.87
N CYS A 196 9.70 -0.29 1.41
CA CYS A 196 11.12 -0.29 1.75
C CYS A 196 11.93 0.47 0.70
N HIS A 197 12.99 1.14 1.16
CA HIS A 197 13.99 1.72 0.29
C HIS A 197 14.64 0.62 -0.57
N PRO A 198 14.90 0.86 -1.88
CA PRO A 198 15.37 -0.20 -2.78
C PRO A 198 16.78 -0.72 -2.47
N VAL A 199 17.60 0.04 -1.73
CA VAL A 199 19.01 -0.29 -1.47
C VAL A 199 19.36 -0.34 0.02
N LEU A 200 18.71 0.46 0.86
CA LEU A 200 18.99 0.58 2.28
C LEU A 200 17.96 -0.18 3.13
N ASP A 201 18.37 -0.63 4.32
CA ASP A 201 17.44 -1.17 5.31
C ASP A 201 16.68 -0.05 6.04
N VAL A 202 16.03 0.76 5.24
CA VAL A 202 15.17 1.86 5.62
C VAL A 202 13.81 1.65 4.99
N PHE A 203 12.76 2.06 5.66
CA PHE A 203 11.41 2.00 5.12
C PHE A 203 10.63 3.29 5.36
N TYR A 204 9.62 3.49 4.54
CA TYR A 204 8.73 4.65 4.61
C TYR A 204 7.35 4.19 5.00
N ALA A 205 6.85 4.73 6.13
CA ALA A 205 5.50 4.50 6.61
C ALA A 205 4.66 5.76 6.35
N VAL A 206 3.55 5.61 5.61
CA VAL A 206 2.68 6.72 5.23
C VAL A 206 1.41 6.69 6.06
N SER A 207 1.02 7.86 6.58
CA SER A 207 -0.18 7.95 7.41
C SER A 207 -1.43 7.54 6.63
N PHE A 208 -2.23 6.65 7.19
CA PHE A 208 -3.47 6.20 6.56
C PHE A 208 -4.50 7.32 6.47
N ARG A 209 -4.61 8.10 7.54
CA ARG A 209 -5.51 9.25 7.63
C ARG A 209 -4.73 10.54 7.82
N VAL A 210 -5.29 11.65 7.39
CA VAL A 210 -4.79 12.96 7.77
C VAL A 210 -4.78 13.10 9.29
N HIS A 211 -3.75 13.75 9.84
CA HIS A 211 -3.52 13.80 11.26
C HIS A 211 -2.86 15.12 11.67
N PRO A 212 -3.10 15.70 12.85
CA PRO A 212 -2.38 16.88 13.31
C PRO A 212 -0.87 16.60 13.53
N GLY A 213 -0.49 15.37 13.87
CA GLY A 213 0.91 14.94 13.99
C GLY A 213 1.64 15.39 15.24
N ASP A 214 1.08 16.30 16.02
CA ASP A 214 1.69 16.93 17.19
C ASP A 214 1.21 16.36 18.53
N GLY A 215 0.58 15.19 18.49
CA GLY A 215 0.05 14.53 19.69
C GLY A 215 -1.22 15.14 20.26
N ARG A 216 -1.81 16.09 19.58
CA ARG A 216 -3.10 16.67 20.03
C ARG A 216 -4.21 15.64 19.96
N ASP A 217 -5.10 15.73 20.91
CA ASP A 217 -6.26 14.89 20.99
C ASP A 217 -7.27 15.23 19.86
N TRP A 218 -7.97 14.23 19.35
CA TRP A 218 -9.02 14.35 18.31
C TRP A 218 -10.04 15.45 18.58
N GLN A 219 -10.31 15.71 19.85
CA GLN A 219 -11.27 16.73 20.31
C GLN A 219 -10.89 18.15 19.91
N HIS A 220 -9.63 18.37 19.56
CA HIS A 220 -9.08 19.70 19.26
C HIS A 220 -8.78 19.92 17.78
N TRP A 221 -9.22 19.00 16.90
CA TRP A 221 -8.94 19.09 15.49
C TRP A 221 -9.85 20.06 14.75
N GLY A 222 -9.27 21.12 14.24
CA GLY A 222 -9.83 21.83 13.11
C GLY A 222 -9.37 21.18 11.80
N MET A 223 -10.25 21.02 10.83
CA MET A 223 -9.92 20.45 9.51
C MET A 223 -8.71 21.13 8.85
N ALA A 224 -8.50 22.42 9.12
CA ALA A 224 -7.37 23.20 8.61
C ALA A 224 -5.98 22.76 9.10
N TRP A 225 -5.92 21.91 10.13
CA TRP A 225 -4.68 21.45 10.73
C TRP A 225 -4.33 20.00 10.36
N LEU A 226 -5.21 19.30 9.68
CA LEU A 226 -4.98 17.93 9.29
C LEU A 226 -3.99 17.86 8.13
N ARG A 227 -3.00 16.98 8.25
CA ARG A 227 -1.95 16.78 7.25
C ARG A 227 -1.71 15.30 7.03
N GLN A 228 -1.24 14.98 5.84
CA GLN A 228 -0.65 13.70 5.52
C GLN A 228 0.81 13.68 5.94
N TYR A 229 1.28 12.55 6.44
CA TYR A 229 2.67 12.35 6.87
C TYR A 229 3.28 11.12 6.20
N ALA A 230 4.58 11.18 5.95
CA ALA A 230 5.40 10.02 5.64
C ALA A 230 6.63 10.04 6.56
N TYR A 231 6.95 8.93 7.18
CA TYR A 231 8.09 8.76 8.09
C TYR A 231 9.12 7.86 7.45
N GLU A 232 10.38 8.31 7.42
CA GLU A 232 11.54 7.51 7.08
C GLU A 232 12.08 6.86 8.35
N ILE A 233 12.17 5.54 8.38
CA ILE A 233 12.48 4.78 9.60
C ILE A 233 13.61 3.80 9.31
N ASP A 234 14.63 3.81 10.16
CA ASP A 234 15.69 2.82 10.15
C ASP A 234 15.18 1.47 10.64
N ALA A 235 15.37 0.41 9.86
CA ALA A 235 14.87 -0.91 10.22
C ALA A 235 15.74 -1.61 11.27
N GLU A 236 17.02 -1.22 11.44
CA GLU A 236 17.92 -1.83 12.41
C GLU A 236 17.58 -1.41 13.86
N ASP A 237 17.36 -0.12 14.09
CA ASP A 237 17.12 0.42 15.44
C ASP A 237 15.69 0.95 15.66
N GLY A 238 14.89 1.10 14.62
CA GLY A 238 13.52 1.59 14.67
C GLY A 238 13.44 3.11 14.84
N ARG A 239 14.52 3.83 14.61
CA ARG A 239 14.59 5.28 14.76
C ARG A 239 13.93 5.99 13.57
N ILE A 240 13.05 6.96 13.85
CA ILE A 240 12.54 7.88 12.83
C ILE A 240 13.68 8.82 12.44
N LEU A 241 14.13 8.73 11.20
CA LEU A 241 15.23 9.53 10.66
C LEU A 241 14.73 10.91 10.24
N ARG A 242 13.68 10.94 9.46
CA ARG A 242 13.06 12.15 8.91
C ARG A 242 11.56 11.95 8.74
N HIS A 243 10.83 13.01 8.46
CA HIS A 243 9.45 12.92 8.05
C HIS A 243 9.11 14.01 7.03
N TRP A 244 8.15 13.71 6.17
CA TRP A 244 7.44 14.68 5.34
C TRP A 244 6.08 14.97 5.95
N ALA A 245 5.66 16.22 5.89
CA ALA A 245 4.32 16.65 6.25
C ALA A 245 3.73 17.43 5.06
N ALA A 246 2.58 16.98 4.57
CA ALA A 246 1.90 17.64 3.47
C ALA A 246 1.56 19.08 3.79
N ASP A 247 1.68 19.97 2.81
CA ASP A 247 1.15 21.33 2.90
C ASP A 247 -0.38 21.30 2.95
N ARG A 248 -0.99 22.40 3.38
CA ARG A 248 -2.46 22.46 3.61
C ARG A 248 -3.30 22.29 2.35
N ASP A 249 -2.73 22.61 1.21
CA ASP A 249 -3.35 22.52 -0.12
C ASP A 249 -3.17 21.17 -0.79
N VAL A 250 -2.40 20.25 -0.19
CA VAL A 250 -2.27 18.89 -0.71
C VAL A 250 -3.52 18.09 -0.37
N PRO A 251 -4.32 17.72 -1.39
CA PRO A 251 -5.51 16.92 -1.17
C PRO A 251 -5.12 15.48 -0.85
N ALA A 252 -5.12 15.13 0.42
CA ALA A 252 -4.67 13.84 0.86
C ALA A 252 -5.60 13.27 1.94
N HIS A 253 -6.30 12.21 1.58
CA HIS A 253 -7.15 11.44 2.49
C HIS A 253 -7.03 9.97 2.18
N ILE A 254 -6.79 9.16 3.21
CA ILE A 254 -6.79 7.71 3.15
C ILE A 254 -5.77 7.20 2.12
N ASN A 255 -4.51 7.14 2.52
CA ASN A 255 -3.50 6.48 1.70
C ASN A 255 -3.82 5.01 1.56
N SER A 256 -3.82 4.55 0.32
CA SER A 256 -4.14 3.17 0.01
C SER A 256 -2.91 2.40 -0.44
N ASP A 257 -2.46 2.56 -1.65
CA ASP A 257 -1.30 1.82 -2.15
C ASP A 257 -0.06 2.71 -2.22
N ILE A 258 1.11 2.09 -2.07
CA ILE A 258 2.38 2.79 -1.98
C ILE A 258 3.46 2.05 -2.77
N THR A 259 4.24 2.78 -3.54
CA THR A 259 5.41 2.30 -4.27
C THR A 259 6.55 3.30 -4.14
N ILE A 260 7.73 2.96 -4.65
CA ILE A 260 8.93 3.79 -4.52
C ILE A 260 9.77 3.68 -5.78
N SER A 261 10.38 4.78 -6.18
CA SER A 261 11.45 4.82 -7.17
C SER A 261 12.81 5.06 -6.49
N ASP A 262 13.85 5.21 -7.29
CA ASP A 262 15.17 5.61 -6.78
C ASP A 262 15.17 7.04 -6.20
N SER A 263 14.18 7.86 -6.57
CA SER A 263 14.14 9.27 -6.20
C SER A 263 12.86 9.73 -5.53
N GLU A 264 11.77 8.97 -5.59
CA GLU A 264 10.47 9.41 -5.07
C GLU A 264 9.70 8.31 -4.35
N LEU A 265 9.10 8.69 -3.25
CA LEU A 265 8.04 7.92 -2.58
C LEU A 265 6.72 8.25 -3.27
N ILE A 266 6.00 7.25 -3.72
CA ILE A 266 4.78 7.40 -4.52
C ILE A 266 3.63 6.71 -3.82
N PHE A 267 2.57 7.43 -3.51
CA PHE A 267 1.39 6.86 -2.87
C PHE A 267 0.10 7.49 -3.38
N CYS A 268 -0.91 6.69 -3.51
CA CYS A 268 -2.22 7.14 -3.96
C CYS A 268 -3.18 7.36 -2.79
N THR A 269 -4.18 8.19 -3.03
CA THR A 269 -5.15 8.59 -2.01
C THR A 269 -6.55 8.14 -2.40
N GLY A 270 -7.09 7.18 -1.65
CA GLY A 270 -8.40 6.61 -1.88
C GLY A 270 -9.56 7.58 -1.70
N GLY A 271 -9.34 8.71 -1.05
CA GLY A 271 -10.36 9.72 -0.78
C GLY A 271 -10.29 10.98 -1.64
N SER A 272 -9.31 11.15 -2.51
CA SER A 272 -9.11 12.42 -3.22
C SER A 272 -8.67 12.32 -4.69
N HIS A 273 -8.74 11.19 -5.35
CA HIS A 273 -8.33 10.98 -6.75
C HIS A 273 -6.92 11.48 -7.08
N THR A 274 -6.01 11.48 -6.12
CA THR A 274 -4.65 11.98 -6.31
C THR A 274 -3.59 10.92 -6.09
N VAL A 275 -2.46 11.05 -6.79
CA VAL A 275 -1.20 10.38 -6.46
C VAL A 275 -0.22 11.45 -6.05
N ILE A 276 0.44 11.22 -4.91
CA ILE A 276 1.42 12.13 -4.35
C ILE A 276 2.80 11.49 -4.50
N LEU A 277 3.74 12.24 -5.07
CA LEU A 277 5.13 11.83 -5.26
C LEU A 277 6.02 12.75 -4.42
N VAL A 278 6.69 12.19 -3.42
CA VAL A 278 7.56 12.94 -2.49
C VAL A 278 9.02 12.64 -2.79
N ASP A 279 9.81 13.68 -2.99
CA ASP A 279 11.25 13.56 -3.22
C ASP A 279 11.97 12.90 -2.03
N LEU A 280 12.68 11.81 -2.27
CA LEU A 280 13.36 11.03 -1.22
C LEU A 280 14.60 11.72 -0.67
N ALA A 281 15.28 12.53 -1.47
CA ALA A 281 16.52 13.17 -1.01
C ALA A 281 16.23 14.22 0.07
N THR A 282 15.17 14.96 -0.07
CA THR A 282 14.83 16.09 0.80
C THR A 282 13.67 15.80 1.74
N LEU A 283 12.73 14.93 1.36
CA LEU A 283 11.40 14.76 2.00
C LEU A 283 10.67 16.10 2.20
N SER A 284 10.85 17.06 1.28
CA SER A 284 10.26 18.40 1.39
C SER A 284 9.49 18.82 0.15
N HIS A 285 9.91 18.38 -1.03
CA HIS A 285 9.23 18.66 -2.28
C HIS A 285 8.31 17.51 -2.67
N HIS A 286 7.20 17.85 -3.31
CA HIS A 286 6.26 16.86 -3.82
C HIS A 286 5.69 17.28 -5.17
N ARG A 287 5.23 16.28 -5.92
CA ARG A 287 4.45 16.44 -7.16
C ARG A 287 3.10 15.75 -6.97
N ILE A 288 2.10 16.16 -7.71
CA ILE A 288 0.75 15.60 -7.61
C ILE A 288 0.24 15.26 -9.00
N ILE A 289 -0.26 14.04 -9.16
CA ILE A 289 -1.16 13.67 -10.26
C ILE A 289 -2.59 13.85 -9.73
N ASP A 290 -3.41 14.55 -10.47
CA ASP A 290 -4.82 14.81 -10.17
C ASP A 290 -5.71 14.17 -11.22
N GLU A 291 -6.49 13.17 -10.81
CA GLU A 291 -7.47 12.48 -11.65
C GLU A 291 -8.92 12.85 -11.27
N HIS A 292 -9.14 14.01 -10.67
CA HIS A 292 -10.52 14.40 -10.35
C HIS A 292 -11.39 14.39 -11.60
N PRO A 293 -12.61 13.86 -11.49
CA PRO A 293 -13.58 13.94 -12.56
C PRO A 293 -13.91 15.40 -12.84
N GLY A 294 -14.26 15.72 -14.09
CA GLY A 294 -14.76 17.04 -14.44
C GLY A 294 -15.96 17.42 -13.55
N VAL A 295 -16.14 18.72 -13.30
CA VAL A 295 -17.18 19.22 -12.36
C VAL A 295 -18.56 18.64 -12.63
N LEU A 296 -18.93 18.44 -13.88
CA LEU A 296 -20.25 17.87 -14.27
C LEU A 296 -20.33 16.38 -13.99
N ASP A 297 -19.26 15.62 -14.19
CA ASP A 297 -19.23 14.18 -13.91
C ASP A 297 -19.15 13.92 -12.39
N GLY A 298 -18.46 14.79 -11.67
CA GLY A 298 -18.41 14.77 -10.21
C GLY A 298 -19.76 15.06 -9.55
N LEU A 299 -20.53 15.99 -10.09
CA LEU A 299 -21.83 16.37 -9.53
C LEU A 299 -22.91 15.27 -9.63
N SER A 300 -22.91 14.48 -10.70
CA SER A 300 -23.90 13.40 -10.85
C SER A 300 -23.63 12.21 -9.92
N ARG A 301 -22.34 11.93 -9.64
CA ARG A 301 -21.89 10.84 -8.76
C ARG A 301 -21.75 11.29 -7.30
N SER A 302 -21.38 12.55 -7.06
CA SER A 302 -21.12 13.07 -5.73
C SER A 302 -22.37 13.42 -4.94
N ARG A 303 -23.55 13.48 -5.56
CA ARG A 303 -24.79 13.91 -4.87
C ARG A 303 -25.20 12.90 -3.80
N GLU A 304 -25.13 11.61 -4.09
CA GLU A 304 -25.36 10.55 -3.11
C GLU A 304 -24.18 10.42 -2.14
N SER A 305 -22.95 10.52 -2.64
CA SER A 305 -21.74 10.45 -1.86
C SER A 305 -21.62 11.62 -0.88
N ALA A 306 -21.85 12.86 -1.32
CA ALA A 306 -21.82 14.03 -0.46
C ALA A 306 -22.91 14.00 0.62
N ALA A 307 -24.12 13.57 0.27
CA ALA A 307 -25.19 13.41 1.24
C ALA A 307 -24.85 12.35 2.29
N THR A 308 -24.25 11.23 1.88
CA THR A 308 -23.79 10.15 2.77
C THR A 308 -22.66 10.63 3.67
N VAL A 309 -21.68 11.36 3.13
CA VAL A 309 -20.59 11.93 3.92
C VAL A 309 -21.12 12.92 4.96
N ILE A 310 -21.96 13.85 4.57
CA ILE A 310 -22.56 14.85 5.47
C ILE A 310 -23.40 14.17 6.55
N ASP A 311 -24.26 13.22 6.18
CA ASP A 311 -25.11 12.47 7.12
C ASP A 311 -24.27 11.68 8.13
N THR A 312 -23.16 11.15 7.69
CA THR A 312 -22.28 10.37 8.54
C THR A 312 -21.40 11.22 9.43
N PHE A 313 -20.86 12.34 8.95
CA PHE A 313 -20.21 13.32 9.82
C PHE A 313 -21.20 13.85 10.88
N ALA A 314 -22.45 14.05 10.53
CA ALA A 314 -23.50 14.44 11.47
C ALA A 314 -23.84 13.34 12.49
N ARG A 315 -23.91 12.08 12.06
CA ARG A 315 -24.26 10.94 12.94
C ARG A 315 -23.09 10.49 13.81
N ALA A 316 -21.86 10.52 13.30
CA ALA A 316 -20.68 10.05 14.02
C ALA A 316 -20.25 11.00 15.12
N ASN A 317 -20.82 12.21 15.17
CA ASN A 317 -20.33 13.26 16.06
C ASN A 317 -18.78 13.30 16.05
N VAL A 318 -18.24 13.53 14.86
CA VAL A 318 -16.80 13.39 14.50
C VAL A 318 -15.87 14.04 15.51
N PHE A 319 -16.38 14.97 16.27
CA PHE A 319 -15.62 15.73 17.25
C PHE A 319 -15.60 15.12 18.66
N SER A 320 -16.38 14.07 18.91
CA SER A 320 -16.50 13.48 20.25
C SER A 320 -16.11 12.01 20.34
N ASN A 321 -15.76 11.34 19.23
CA ASN A 321 -15.59 9.90 19.24
C ASN A 321 -14.24 9.45 18.65
N SER A 322 -13.40 8.85 19.49
CA SER A 322 -12.15 8.21 19.09
C SER A 322 -12.33 7.01 18.14
N ASN A 323 -13.55 6.56 17.90
CA ASN A 323 -13.90 5.48 16.98
C ASN A 323 -14.19 5.96 15.55
N LEU A 324 -13.62 7.09 15.15
CA LEU A 324 -13.73 7.62 13.77
C LEU A 324 -13.45 6.55 12.70
N TYR A 325 -12.65 5.54 13.03
CA TYR A 325 -12.33 4.44 12.14
C TYR A 325 -13.50 3.46 11.95
N ALA A 326 -14.13 3.00 13.00
CA ALA A 326 -15.30 2.12 12.89
C ALA A 326 -16.45 2.82 12.15
N ASP A 327 -16.60 4.11 12.42
CA ASP A 327 -17.58 4.95 11.75
C ASP A 327 -17.12 5.30 10.34
N SER A 328 -15.83 5.57 10.07
CA SER A 328 -15.33 5.78 8.71
C SER A 328 -15.39 4.53 7.84
N LEU A 329 -15.25 3.33 8.40
CA LEU A 329 -15.56 2.10 7.66
C LEU A 329 -17.04 1.95 7.35
N ARG A 330 -17.93 2.42 8.21
CA ARG A 330 -19.38 2.49 7.91
C ARG A 330 -19.69 3.58 6.90
N ILE A 331 -19.00 4.73 7.00
CA ILE A 331 -19.10 5.86 6.08
C ILE A 331 -18.55 5.48 4.70
N SER A 332 -17.45 4.74 4.68
CA SER A 332 -16.75 4.37 3.46
C SER A 332 -17.47 3.34 2.59
N ARG A 333 -18.65 2.89 3.00
CA ARG A 333 -19.52 2.12 2.12
C ARG A 333 -19.98 2.93 0.91
N GLY A 334 -19.08 3.65 0.30
CA GLY A 334 -19.26 4.31 -0.98
C GLY A 334 -18.54 5.62 -1.18
N ALA A 335 -18.46 6.52 -0.21
CA ALA A 335 -18.09 7.92 -0.46
C ALA A 335 -16.64 8.30 -0.19
N LEU A 336 -15.98 7.68 0.79
CA LEU A 336 -14.60 8.04 1.16
C LEU A 336 -13.51 7.25 0.41
N LEU A 337 -13.90 6.24 -0.36
CA LEU A 337 -12.98 5.40 -1.10
C LEU A 337 -13.17 5.53 -2.62
N ASP A 338 -13.66 6.67 -3.08
CA ASP A 338 -13.92 6.91 -4.51
C ASP A 338 -12.70 7.42 -5.28
N GLY A 339 -11.53 7.49 -4.65
CA GLY A 339 -10.30 7.96 -5.27
C GLY A 339 -9.48 6.88 -5.98
N ILE A 340 -8.20 7.18 -6.17
CA ILE A 340 -7.21 6.24 -6.67
C ILE A 340 -6.85 5.31 -5.51
N TYR A 341 -7.03 4.00 -5.70
CA TYR A 341 -6.81 3.03 -4.63
C TYR A 341 -5.63 2.09 -4.88
N ALA A 342 -5.12 2.04 -6.10
CA ALA A 342 -3.96 1.26 -6.46
C ALA A 342 -2.95 2.11 -7.25
N SER A 343 -1.66 1.97 -6.94
CA SER A 343 -0.57 2.59 -7.69
C SER A 343 0.70 1.75 -7.62
N GLN A 344 1.28 1.45 -8.77
CA GLN A 344 2.53 0.68 -8.86
C GLN A 344 3.45 1.25 -9.94
N LEU A 345 4.71 1.41 -9.59
CA LEU A 345 5.76 1.75 -10.52
C LEU A 345 6.33 0.48 -11.15
N SER A 346 6.62 0.52 -12.46
CA SER A 346 7.30 -0.58 -13.13
C SER A 346 8.74 -0.75 -12.62
N ALA A 347 9.27 -1.97 -12.67
CA ALA A 347 10.61 -2.26 -12.15
C ALA A 347 11.72 -1.50 -12.88
N ASP A 348 11.52 -1.16 -14.16
CA ASP A 348 12.41 -0.31 -14.96
C ASP A 348 12.19 1.18 -14.72
N GLN A 349 11.24 1.55 -13.86
CA GLN A 349 10.86 2.91 -13.50
C GLN A 349 10.49 3.78 -14.72
N THR A 350 9.89 3.20 -15.73
CA THR A 350 9.46 3.92 -16.94
C THR A 350 7.96 4.19 -16.98
N LEU A 351 7.16 3.41 -16.25
CA LEU A 351 5.70 3.51 -16.24
C LEU A 351 5.14 3.48 -14.82
N LEU A 352 4.19 4.37 -14.55
CA LEU A 352 3.38 4.36 -13.34
C LEU A 352 1.95 3.95 -13.69
N PHE A 353 1.47 2.88 -13.08
CA PHE A 353 0.10 2.38 -13.22
C PHE A 353 -0.73 2.83 -12.02
N THR A 354 -1.95 3.29 -12.28
CA THR A 354 -2.94 3.61 -11.24
C THR A 354 -4.26 2.93 -11.54
N ALA A 355 -5.05 2.64 -10.49
CA ALA A 355 -6.42 2.22 -10.64
C ALA A 355 -7.33 3.11 -9.80
N ASN A 356 -8.19 3.85 -10.48
CA ASN A 356 -9.13 4.78 -9.89
C ASN A 356 -10.45 4.06 -9.61
N ARG A 357 -10.71 3.80 -8.33
CA ARG A 357 -11.90 3.09 -7.86
C ARG A 357 -13.19 3.84 -8.19
N GLY A 358 -13.21 5.16 -7.95
CA GLY A 358 -14.39 5.97 -8.12
C GLY A 358 -14.81 6.14 -9.56
N GLN A 359 -13.85 6.17 -10.48
CA GLN A 359 -14.10 6.36 -11.90
C GLN A 359 -14.02 5.05 -12.71
N ASN A 360 -13.73 3.94 -12.06
CA ASN A 360 -13.65 2.60 -12.65
C ASN A 360 -12.71 2.54 -13.87
N HIS A 361 -11.52 3.18 -13.77
CA HIS A 361 -10.53 3.16 -14.84
C HIS A 361 -9.12 2.82 -14.34
N ILE A 362 -8.29 2.34 -15.25
CA ILE A 362 -6.85 2.18 -15.08
C ILE A 362 -6.17 3.25 -15.90
N THR A 363 -5.21 3.96 -15.29
CA THR A 363 -4.42 4.98 -15.96
C THR A 363 -2.95 4.58 -15.96
N ILE A 364 -2.26 4.89 -17.06
CA ILE A 364 -0.84 4.61 -17.24
C ILE A 364 -0.17 5.93 -17.59
N TYR A 365 0.84 6.28 -16.82
CA TYR A 365 1.66 7.46 -17.01
C TYR A 365 3.08 7.07 -17.39
N ASP A 366 3.71 7.89 -18.23
CA ASP A 366 5.15 7.85 -18.41
C ASP A 366 5.84 8.38 -17.16
N TYR A 367 6.83 7.66 -16.65
CA TYR A 367 7.60 8.08 -15.49
C TYR A 367 9.05 8.36 -15.91
N PRO A 368 9.71 9.43 -15.45
CA PRO A 368 9.25 10.35 -14.39
C PRO A 368 8.49 11.58 -14.89
N SER A 369 8.17 11.71 -16.18
CA SER A 369 7.53 12.92 -16.74
C SER A 369 6.09 13.13 -16.21
N LEU A 370 5.40 12.06 -15.85
CA LEU A 370 3.99 11.99 -15.45
C LEU A 370 3.03 12.39 -16.61
N GLU A 371 3.49 12.27 -17.85
CA GLU A 371 2.61 12.44 -19.00
C GLU A 371 1.63 11.29 -19.10
N LEU A 372 0.37 11.61 -19.31
CA LEU A 372 -0.69 10.62 -19.49
C LEU A 372 -0.44 9.84 -20.78
N ARG A 373 -0.17 8.54 -20.66
CA ARG A 373 -0.02 7.65 -21.81
C ARG A 373 -1.36 7.06 -22.25
N HIS A 374 -2.05 6.40 -21.31
CA HIS A 374 -3.35 5.80 -21.60
C HIS A 374 -4.27 5.88 -20.38
N ARG A 375 -5.58 6.01 -20.63
CA ARG A 375 -6.63 5.84 -19.67
C ARG A 375 -7.67 4.87 -20.21
N ILE A 376 -7.87 3.76 -19.53
CA ILE A 376 -8.72 2.65 -19.94
C ILE A 376 -9.89 2.56 -18.97
N VAL A 377 -11.10 2.85 -19.43
CA VAL A 377 -12.32 2.66 -18.68
C VAL A 377 -12.61 1.16 -18.61
N MET A 378 -12.80 0.65 -17.42
CA MET A 378 -13.10 -0.75 -17.19
C MET A 378 -14.62 -0.98 -17.26
N PRO A 379 -15.05 -2.20 -17.67
CA PRO A 379 -16.48 -2.52 -17.73
C PRO A 379 -17.11 -2.53 -16.34
N GLU A 380 -18.40 -2.36 -16.30
CA GLU A 380 -19.19 -2.57 -15.09
C GLU A 380 -19.34 -4.08 -14.80
N LEU A 381 -19.56 -4.41 -13.53
CA LEU A 381 -19.70 -5.80 -13.10
C LEU A 381 -20.79 -6.57 -13.83
N GLN A 382 -21.90 -5.89 -14.16
CA GLN A 382 -23.05 -6.47 -14.87
C GLN A 382 -22.71 -6.85 -16.32
N GLU A 383 -21.80 -6.12 -16.95
CA GLU A 383 -21.30 -6.43 -18.30
C GLU A 383 -20.42 -7.68 -18.31
N LEU A 384 -19.70 -7.90 -17.21
CA LEU A 384 -18.80 -9.04 -17.05
C LEU A 384 -19.53 -10.32 -16.65
N ASP A 385 -20.52 -10.20 -15.76
CA ASP A 385 -21.32 -11.33 -15.28
C ASP A 385 -22.79 -10.93 -15.13
N PRO A 386 -23.62 -11.23 -16.11
CA PRO A 386 -25.06 -10.90 -16.05
C PRO A 386 -25.81 -11.51 -14.85
N ARG A 387 -25.24 -12.52 -14.18
CA ARG A 387 -25.83 -13.11 -12.97
C ARG A 387 -25.72 -12.19 -11.75
N VAL A 388 -24.87 -11.19 -11.80
CA VAL A 388 -24.66 -10.25 -10.70
C VAL A 388 -25.89 -9.36 -10.45
N GLY A 389 -26.74 -9.19 -11.46
CA GLY A 389 -27.97 -8.40 -11.35
C GLY A 389 -27.73 -6.89 -11.28
N ALA A 390 -28.76 -6.12 -10.98
CA ALA A 390 -28.64 -4.68 -10.79
C ALA A 390 -28.01 -4.39 -9.43
N LEU A 391 -26.79 -3.86 -9.44
CA LEU A 391 -26.05 -3.48 -8.24
C LEU A 391 -26.25 -1.99 -7.93
N SER A 392 -26.22 -1.65 -6.66
CA SER A 392 -26.20 -0.25 -6.22
C SER A 392 -24.88 0.45 -6.60
N ASP A 393 -23.79 -0.32 -6.68
CA ASP A 393 -22.49 0.12 -7.16
C ASP A 393 -21.93 -0.91 -8.17
N PRO A 394 -22.01 -0.61 -9.48
CA PRO A 394 -21.57 -1.53 -10.53
C PRO A 394 -20.05 -1.53 -10.76
N ARG A 395 -19.30 -0.67 -10.10
CA ARG A 395 -17.84 -0.55 -10.27
C ARG A 395 -17.12 -1.79 -9.76
N LEU A 396 -15.91 -2.03 -10.28
CA LEU A 396 -15.10 -3.19 -9.90
C LEU A 396 -14.62 -3.20 -8.45
N GLY A 397 -14.55 -2.03 -7.83
CA GLY A 397 -14.13 -1.92 -6.43
C GLY A 397 -12.63 -2.18 -6.25
N PHE A 398 -11.79 -1.51 -7.04
CA PHE A 398 -10.33 -1.62 -6.95
C PHE A 398 -9.82 -1.38 -5.54
N HIS A 399 -8.84 -2.20 -5.15
CA HIS A 399 -8.13 -2.11 -3.89
C HIS A 399 -6.63 -2.07 -4.16
N HIS A 400 -5.77 -2.61 -3.29
CA HIS A 400 -4.32 -2.63 -3.50
C HIS A 400 -3.90 -3.45 -4.71
N SER A 401 -2.65 -3.27 -5.12
CA SER A 401 -2.15 -3.84 -6.35
C SER A 401 -0.74 -4.42 -6.25
N HIS A 402 -0.36 -5.16 -7.29
CA HIS A 402 0.97 -5.66 -7.52
C HIS A 402 1.26 -5.64 -9.03
N LEU A 403 2.38 -5.07 -9.44
CA LEU A 403 2.77 -5.01 -10.85
C LEU A 403 3.89 -6.00 -11.13
N VAL A 404 3.63 -6.94 -12.03
CA VAL A 404 4.65 -7.78 -12.64
C VAL A 404 5.18 -7.06 -13.88
N SER A 405 6.43 -6.64 -13.84
CA SER A 405 7.14 -5.99 -14.93
C SER A 405 8.13 -6.94 -15.58
N PRO A 406 8.62 -6.67 -16.81
CA PRO A 406 9.76 -7.37 -17.36
C PRO A 406 10.95 -7.27 -16.40
N ILE A 407 11.69 -8.36 -16.25
CA ILE A 407 12.98 -8.31 -15.57
C ILE A 407 13.92 -7.58 -16.51
N THR A 408 14.28 -6.35 -16.18
CA THR A 408 15.41 -5.69 -16.85
C THR A 408 16.64 -6.56 -16.54
N PRO A 409 17.41 -7.05 -17.53
CA PRO A 409 18.66 -7.69 -17.24
C PRO A 409 19.49 -6.69 -16.44
N SER A 410 19.81 -7.03 -15.19
CA SER A 410 20.65 -6.19 -14.35
C SER A 410 21.91 -5.89 -15.15
N THR A 411 22.10 -4.62 -15.52
CA THR A 411 23.37 -4.15 -16.09
C THR A 411 24.42 -4.56 -15.05
N PRO A 412 25.46 -5.35 -15.43
CA PRO A 412 26.47 -5.74 -14.46
C PRO A 412 27.03 -4.46 -13.85
N ILE A 413 26.89 -4.30 -12.55
CA ILE A 413 27.54 -3.22 -11.81
C ILE A 413 29.02 -3.48 -12.00
N THR A 414 29.65 -2.75 -12.91
CA THR A 414 31.10 -2.75 -13.05
C THR A 414 31.64 -2.23 -11.72
N PRO A 415 32.45 -3.00 -10.98
CA PRO A 415 33.00 -2.51 -9.73
C PRO A 415 33.77 -1.23 -10.05
N SER A 416 33.34 -0.10 -9.53
CA SER A 416 34.10 1.13 -9.61
C SER A 416 35.41 0.85 -8.90
N THR A 417 36.48 0.82 -9.65
CA THR A 417 37.85 0.83 -9.14
C THR A 417 38.00 2.07 -8.26
N GLN A 418 37.89 1.88 -6.95
CA GLN A 418 38.26 2.91 -5.99
C GLN A 418 39.75 3.17 -6.21
N SER A 419 40.07 4.29 -6.85
CA SER A 419 41.42 4.84 -6.85
C SER A 419 41.72 5.27 -5.43
N THR A 420 42.57 4.49 -4.75
CA THR A 420 43.21 4.87 -3.51
C THR A 420 44.11 6.08 -3.77
N GLN A 421 43.59 7.28 -3.57
CA GLN A 421 44.44 8.45 -3.39
C GLN A 421 44.90 8.50 -1.93
N SER A 422 46.15 8.10 -1.75
CA SER A 422 46.88 8.35 -0.52
C SER A 422 47.15 9.84 -0.36
N THR A 423 46.44 10.47 0.55
CA THR A 423 46.72 11.83 1.00
C THR A 423 47.80 11.77 2.06
N GLN A 424 49.02 12.15 1.66
CA GLN A 424 50.11 12.50 2.58
C GLN A 424 49.69 13.74 3.40
N SER A 425 49.65 13.57 4.68
CA SER A 425 49.52 14.67 5.66
C SER A 425 50.86 15.40 5.76
N THR A 426 50.88 16.65 5.31
CA THR A 426 51.93 17.61 5.72
C THR A 426 51.39 18.43 6.86
N GLN A 427 51.96 18.22 8.05
CA GLN A 427 51.89 19.13 9.19
C GLN A 427 52.59 20.42 8.84
N SER A 428 51.89 21.55 8.99
CA SER A 428 52.56 22.86 9.22
C SER A 428 51.91 23.52 10.43
N THR A 429 52.68 23.51 11.51
CA THR A 429 52.54 24.36 12.68
C THR A 429 52.73 25.81 12.29
N GLN A 430 51.74 26.68 12.56
CA GLN A 430 52.01 28.09 12.83
C GLN A 430 51.10 28.61 13.97
N SER A 431 51.79 28.88 15.06
CA SER A 431 51.41 29.69 16.20
C SER A 431 51.28 31.13 15.77
N THR A 432 50.22 31.85 16.11
CA THR A 432 50.30 33.29 16.41
C THR A 432 49.21 33.70 17.41
N ARG A 433 49.67 34.45 18.29
CA ARG A 433 49.21 34.96 19.57
C ARG A 433 48.32 36.23 19.44
N ILE A 434 47.33 36.36 20.32
CA ILE A 434 46.95 37.56 21.15
C ILE A 434 46.34 38.78 20.42
N THR A 435 45.22 39.28 20.87
CA THR A 435 44.80 40.28 21.88
C THR A 435 43.34 40.58 21.61
N GLY A 436 42.42 40.63 22.49
CA GLY A 436 42.22 41.53 23.61
C GLY A 436 41.45 42.78 23.18
N GLY A 437 40.23 43.00 23.67
CA GLY A 437 39.54 44.26 23.49
C GLY A 437 38.04 44.19 23.84
N ASP A 438 37.74 44.65 25.02
CA ASP A 438 36.42 44.96 25.56
C ASP A 438 35.60 45.93 24.69
N SER A 439 34.31 45.70 24.61
CA SER A 439 33.24 46.67 24.99
C SER A 439 31.88 46.05 24.72
#